data_fae1e132d09d36269684d8d2f6b3ca57
#
_entry.id   fae1e132d09d36269684d8d2f6b3ca57
#
_cell.length_a   1.000
_cell.length_b   1.000
_cell.length_c   1.000
_cell.angle_alpha   90.00
_cell.angle_beta   90.00
_cell.angle_gamma   90.00
#
_symmetry.space_group_name_H-M   'P 1'
#
loop_
_entity.id
_entity.type
_entity.pdbx_description
1 polymer ?
#
loop_
_entity_poly.entity_id
_entity_poly.type
_entity_poly.pdbx_seq_one_letter_code
_entity_poly.pdbx_strand_id
1 'polypeptide(L)'
;QLMANFDDHWLLYVAALFHDVAKGRGGDHSVLGEVDARKFCKDHGLNQENTDLVAFLVKHHLTMSNTAQKKDLSDVEVLKEFAALVKTPRNLTALYLLTVADIRGTSPKVWNAWKGKLLEDLYRLTLKYLGGEAPNRRQMLAEQQAEARRILRLYALSDDVQDKLWAQLDVSYFLRQGPSDIAWHTRHLYWRVDTEQPIVKARLSPIGEGLELLVYTRDEMDLFARICGYFDSKNLSILDAKIHTTSHGYALDSFLIQHDSHHEFYRETLSLLEAELQDRLIKRQPLEPPVFGRMSRQSRHFPVRPSVDLKPDEKGNQYLLTISATDRTGLLYSITKLLAQYKVSVQTAKIMTLGERAEDSFLLYGQSLTSQKLQIQLETDLLELLSI
;
A
#
# COMPACT_ATOMS: atom_id res chain seq x y z
N GLN A 1 7.78 14.44 19.43
CA GLN A 1 8.77 13.81 20.34
C GLN A 1 10.08 13.44 19.62
N LEU A 2 10.08 12.69 18.48
CA LEU A 2 11.32 12.29 17.81
C LEU A 2 12.19 13.48 17.40
N MET A 3 11.60 14.53 16.81
CA MET A 3 12.34 15.75 16.41
C MET A 3 12.97 16.47 17.61
N ALA A 4 12.27 16.53 18.73
CA ALA A 4 12.78 17.17 19.96
C ALA A 4 13.94 16.41 20.61
N ASN A 5 14.04 15.12 20.36
CA ASN A 5 15.07 14.23 20.89
C ASN A 5 16.18 13.94 19.87
N PHE A 6 16.15 14.56 18.69
CA PHE A 6 17.16 14.36 17.66
C PHE A 6 18.27 15.41 17.83
N ASP A 7 19.47 14.93 18.12
CA ASP A 7 20.64 15.81 18.23
C ASP A 7 20.98 16.43 16.88
N ASP A 8 21.45 17.68 16.90
CA ASP A 8 21.82 18.43 15.69
C ASP A 8 20.66 18.53 14.68
N HIS A 9 19.42 18.75 15.13
CA HIS A 9 18.24 18.82 14.27
C HIS A 9 18.36 19.85 13.12
N TRP A 10 19.26 20.82 13.20
CA TRP A 10 19.58 21.77 12.13
C TRP A 10 20.12 21.09 10.88
N LEU A 11 20.75 19.90 10.98
CA LEU A 11 21.17 19.10 9.83
C LEU A 11 20.01 18.68 8.95
N LEU A 12 18.82 18.45 9.57
CA LEU A 12 17.60 18.14 8.82
C LEU A 12 17.13 19.33 7.99
N TYR A 13 17.33 20.56 8.45
CA TYR A 13 17.02 21.76 7.66
C TYR A 13 17.96 21.90 6.46
N VAL A 14 19.25 21.60 6.65
CA VAL A 14 20.21 21.58 5.53
C VAL A 14 19.80 20.50 4.52
N ALA A 15 19.49 19.29 4.97
CA ALA A 15 19.05 18.23 4.09
C ALA A 15 17.73 18.59 3.36
N ALA A 16 16.78 19.21 4.06
CA ALA A 16 15.53 19.70 3.46
C ALA A 16 15.75 20.80 2.42
N LEU A 17 16.76 21.64 2.58
CA LEU A 17 17.12 22.66 1.58
C LEU A 17 17.70 22.03 0.29
N PHE A 18 18.45 20.94 0.44
CA PHE A 18 19.20 20.35 -0.67
C PHE A 18 18.51 19.16 -1.34
N HIS A 19 17.48 18.53 -0.73
CA HIS A 19 16.90 17.27 -1.22
C HIS A 19 16.43 17.35 -2.69
N ASP A 20 15.92 18.50 -3.10
CA ASP A 20 15.37 18.75 -4.43
C ASP A 20 16.17 19.76 -5.27
N VAL A 21 17.30 20.24 -4.77
CA VAL A 21 18.06 21.34 -5.39
C VAL A 21 18.51 21.05 -6.83
N ALA A 22 18.69 19.79 -7.17
CA ALA A 22 19.14 19.36 -8.49
C ALA A 22 18.01 18.97 -9.46
N LYS A 23 16.72 19.15 -9.09
CA LYS A 23 15.60 18.92 -10.00
C LYS A 23 15.73 19.76 -11.27
N GLY A 24 15.47 19.12 -12.42
CA GLY A 24 15.53 19.79 -13.73
C GLY A 24 16.92 19.86 -14.38
N ARG A 25 18.00 19.40 -13.73
CA ARG A 25 19.36 19.39 -14.31
C ARG A 25 19.66 18.24 -15.28
N GLY A 26 18.71 17.31 -15.45
CA GLY A 26 18.94 16.05 -16.17
C GLY A 26 19.66 15.02 -15.32
N GLY A 27 19.24 13.76 -15.39
CA GLY A 27 19.72 12.68 -14.52
C GLY A 27 18.99 12.59 -13.18
N ASP A 28 19.50 11.75 -12.28
CA ASP A 28 18.93 11.56 -10.94
C ASP A 28 19.26 12.75 -10.03
N HIS A 29 18.24 13.52 -9.68
CA HIS A 29 18.40 14.71 -8.84
C HIS A 29 18.89 14.39 -7.43
N SER A 30 18.60 13.19 -6.90
CA SER A 30 19.05 12.75 -5.57
C SER A 30 20.57 12.54 -5.55
N VAL A 31 21.10 11.94 -6.62
CA VAL A 31 22.55 11.72 -6.78
C VAL A 31 23.28 13.04 -7.00
N LEU A 32 22.74 13.89 -7.87
CA LEU A 32 23.33 15.22 -8.14
C LEU A 32 23.27 16.11 -6.89
N GLY A 33 22.12 16.08 -6.18
CA GLY A 33 21.95 16.84 -4.94
C GLY A 33 22.87 16.38 -3.81
N GLU A 34 23.21 15.08 -3.72
CA GLU A 34 24.20 14.56 -2.79
C GLU A 34 25.55 15.25 -2.96
N VAL A 35 26.00 15.41 -4.21
CA VAL A 35 27.30 16.05 -4.51
C VAL A 35 27.30 17.50 -4.07
N ASP A 36 26.23 18.24 -4.39
CA ASP A 36 26.08 19.63 -3.98
C ASP A 36 26.04 19.81 -2.47
N ALA A 37 25.26 18.93 -1.78
CA ALA A 37 25.17 18.95 -0.32
C ALA A 37 26.52 18.65 0.36
N ARG A 38 27.28 17.69 -0.14
CA ARG A 38 28.63 17.39 0.36
C ARG A 38 29.58 18.58 0.22
N LYS A 39 29.55 19.24 -0.94
CA LYS A 39 30.36 20.42 -1.19
C LYS A 39 29.98 21.54 -0.21
N PHE A 40 28.70 21.85 -0.10
CA PHE A 40 28.20 22.86 0.84
C PHE A 40 28.65 22.58 2.28
N CYS A 41 28.47 21.38 2.77
CA CYS A 41 28.81 20.98 4.12
C CYS A 41 30.33 21.17 4.39
N LYS A 42 31.19 20.78 3.44
CA LYS A 42 32.63 20.94 3.54
C LYS A 42 33.05 22.42 3.53
N ASP A 43 32.47 23.21 2.61
CA ASP A 43 32.77 24.65 2.48
C ASP A 43 32.36 25.44 3.76
N HIS A 44 31.39 24.91 4.53
CA HIS A 44 30.92 25.48 5.78
C HIS A 44 31.52 24.81 7.04
N GLY A 45 32.54 23.96 6.89
CA GLY A 45 33.32 23.41 8.00
C GLY A 45 32.60 22.34 8.81
N LEU A 46 31.57 21.66 8.27
CA LEU A 46 30.94 20.53 8.92
C LEU A 46 31.96 19.37 9.05
N ASN A 47 31.90 18.66 10.17
CA ASN A 47 32.66 17.43 10.33
C ASN A 47 32.19 16.33 9.37
N GLN A 48 33.01 15.30 9.20
CA GLN A 48 32.74 14.23 8.25
C GLN A 48 31.42 13.49 8.54
N GLU A 49 31.12 13.19 9.81
CA GLU A 49 29.92 12.48 10.22
C GLU A 49 28.65 13.24 9.85
N ASN A 50 28.59 14.54 10.13
CA ASN A 50 27.47 15.40 9.81
C ASN A 50 27.33 15.61 8.29
N THR A 51 28.46 15.74 7.58
CA THR A 51 28.47 15.81 6.12
C THR A 51 27.91 14.53 5.51
N ASP A 52 28.29 13.37 6.02
CA ASP A 52 27.80 12.07 5.55
C ASP A 52 26.31 11.88 5.83
N LEU A 53 25.83 12.33 6.99
CA LEU A 53 24.40 12.29 7.31
C LEU A 53 23.58 13.17 6.34
N VAL A 54 23.97 14.42 6.11
CA VAL A 54 23.25 15.32 5.20
C VAL A 54 23.25 14.74 3.77
N ALA A 55 24.40 14.29 3.30
CA ALA A 55 24.53 13.68 1.99
C ALA A 55 23.69 12.41 1.83
N PHE A 56 23.68 11.54 2.84
CA PHE A 56 22.83 10.35 2.91
C PHE A 56 21.34 10.73 2.82
N LEU A 57 20.90 11.74 3.56
CA LEU A 57 19.52 12.19 3.56
C LEU A 57 19.09 12.72 2.20
N VAL A 58 19.91 13.53 1.56
CA VAL A 58 19.64 14.09 0.21
C VAL A 58 19.55 12.96 -0.82
N LYS A 59 20.51 12.03 -0.80
CA LYS A 59 20.54 10.90 -1.73
C LYS A 59 19.33 9.97 -1.57
N HIS A 60 18.90 9.73 -0.36
CA HIS A 60 17.91 8.71 -0.03
C HIS A 60 16.54 9.26 0.40
N HIS A 61 16.28 10.59 0.19
CA HIS A 61 15.04 11.22 0.65
C HIS A 61 13.77 10.54 0.13
N LEU A 62 13.78 9.94 -1.08
CA LEU A 62 12.65 9.19 -1.64
C LEU A 62 12.62 7.72 -1.22
N THR A 63 13.73 7.17 -0.68
CA THR A 63 13.86 5.72 -0.48
C THR A 63 12.91 5.19 0.58
N MET A 64 12.76 5.89 1.69
CA MET A 64 11.85 5.45 2.77
C MET A 64 10.39 5.45 2.31
N SER A 65 9.97 6.49 1.63
CA SER A 65 8.63 6.60 1.06
C SER A 65 8.37 5.49 0.05
N ASN A 66 9.29 5.26 -0.88
CA ASN A 66 9.19 4.19 -1.87
C ASN A 66 9.14 2.79 -1.22
N THR A 67 9.98 2.53 -0.21
CA THR A 67 9.99 1.24 0.48
C THR A 67 8.68 1.00 1.23
N ALA A 68 8.24 1.97 2.04
CA ALA A 68 7.01 1.85 2.83
C ALA A 68 5.76 1.64 1.97
N GLN A 69 5.73 2.30 0.81
CA GLN A 69 4.54 2.35 -0.03
C GLN A 69 4.53 1.26 -1.11
N LYS A 70 5.68 0.83 -1.64
CA LYS A 70 5.75 -0.10 -2.79
C LYS A 70 6.18 -1.52 -2.42
N LYS A 71 6.87 -1.71 -1.29
CA LYS A 71 7.38 -3.03 -0.89
C LYS A 71 6.51 -3.67 0.18
N ASP A 72 6.51 -4.99 0.25
CA ASP A 72 5.82 -5.74 1.30
C ASP A 72 6.67 -5.73 2.59
N LEU A 73 6.21 -4.98 3.61
CA LEU A 73 6.93 -4.88 4.89
C LEU A 73 6.84 -6.17 5.72
N SER A 74 6.02 -7.14 5.33
CA SER A 74 6.02 -8.48 5.92
C SER A 74 7.17 -9.37 5.41
N ASP A 75 7.84 -8.94 4.34
CA ASP A 75 9.03 -9.61 3.80
C ASP A 75 10.28 -9.18 4.57
N VAL A 76 10.92 -10.17 5.21
CA VAL A 76 12.13 -9.97 6.02
C VAL A 76 13.30 -9.42 5.18
N GLU A 77 13.41 -9.82 3.89
CA GLU A 77 14.49 -9.34 3.03
C GLU A 77 14.33 -7.84 2.72
N VAL A 78 13.11 -7.35 2.55
CA VAL A 78 12.83 -5.90 2.39
C VAL A 78 13.33 -5.11 3.61
N LEU A 79 13.04 -5.60 4.83
CA LEU A 79 13.51 -4.96 6.05
C LEU A 79 15.02 -5.02 6.20
N LYS A 80 15.63 -6.13 5.84
CA LYS A 80 17.08 -6.34 5.88
C LYS A 80 17.80 -5.41 4.91
N GLU A 81 17.33 -5.31 3.66
CA GLU A 81 17.89 -4.38 2.67
C GLU A 81 17.78 -2.92 3.15
N PHE A 82 16.63 -2.53 3.67
CA PHE A 82 16.41 -1.17 4.16
C PHE A 82 17.26 -0.89 5.41
N ALA A 83 17.39 -1.83 6.34
CA ALA A 83 18.28 -1.71 7.50
C ALA A 83 19.74 -1.60 7.10
N ALA A 84 20.20 -2.39 6.11
CA ALA A 84 21.56 -2.31 5.57
C ALA A 84 21.84 -0.95 4.91
N LEU A 85 20.84 -0.33 4.31
CA LEU A 85 20.94 1.02 3.73
C LEU A 85 21.07 2.10 4.81
N VAL A 86 20.20 2.11 5.81
CA VAL A 86 20.18 3.17 6.84
C VAL A 86 21.30 3.00 7.87
N LYS A 87 21.74 1.79 8.12
CA LYS A 87 22.88 1.35 8.98
C LYS A 87 22.73 1.66 10.47
N THR A 88 22.21 2.82 10.84
CA THR A 88 22.15 3.27 12.24
C THR A 88 20.77 3.79 12.61
N PRO A 89 20.37 3.71 13.91
CA PRO A 89 19.16 4.34 14.40
C PRO A 89 19.11 5.86 14.16
N ARG A 90 20.26 6.55 14.19
CA ARG A 90 20.37 7.98 13.91
C ARG A 90 19.98 8.30 12.45
N ASN A 91 20.56 7.59 11.49
CA ASN A 91 20.23 7.74 10.06
C ASN A 91 18.77 7.41 9.78
N LEU A 92 18.26 6.34 10.38
CA LEU A 92 16.85 5.93 10.26
C LEU A 92 15.91 7.02 10.77
N THR A 93 16.16 7.56 11.95
CA THR A 93 15.33 8.61 12.55
C THR A 93 15.40 9.90 11.73
N ALA A 94 16.59 10.29 11.27
CA ALA A 94 16.77 11.45 10.41
C ALA A 94 16.01 11.31 9.08
N LEU A 95 16.11 10.14 8.44
CA LEU A 95 15.42 9.86 7.18
C LEU A 95 13.90 9.85 7.36
N TYR A 96 13.40 9.26 8.45
CA TYR A 96 11.98 9.29 8.79
C TYR A 96 11.45 10.72 8.96
N LEU A 97 12.16 11.54 9.73
CA LEU A 97 11.77 12.93 9.98
C LEU A 97 11.78 13.77 8.70
N LEU A 98 12.81 13.61 7.84
CA LEU A 98 12.89 14.29 6.56
C LEU A 98 11.75 13.85 5.62
N THR A 99 11.50 12.53 5.51
CA THR A 99 10.44 11.99 4.64
C THR A 99 9.06 12.48 5.06
N VAL A 100 8.76 12.50 6.37
CA VAL A 100 7.49 13.04 6.89
C VAL A 100 7.37 14.53 6.59
N ALA A 101 8.44 15.31 6.78
CA ALA A 101 8.44 16.74 6.52
C ALA A 101 8.24 17.04 5.03
N ASP A 102 8.92 16.33 4.15
CA ASP A 102 8.82 16.46 2.69
C ASP A 102 7.39 16.18 2.20
N ILE A 103 6.82 15.02 2.55
CA ILE A 103 5.45 14.66 2.11
C ILE A 103 4.42 15.67 2.65
N ARG A 104 4.53 16.09 3.91
CA ARG A 104 3.61 17.09 4.50
C ARG A 104 3.79 18.48 3.92
N GLY A 105 5.01 18.83 3.52
CA GLY A 105 5.35 20.12 2.92
C GLY A 105 4.91 20.25 1.47
N THR A 106 4.84 19.14 0.75
CA THR A 106 4.48 19.14 -0.69
C THR A 106 3.03 19.59 -0.90
N SER A 107 2.07 19.02 -0.20
CA SER A 107 0.67 19.43 -0.23
C SER A 107 -0.12 18.82 0.93
N PRO A 108 -1.07 19.56 1.52
CA PRO A 108 -1.99 19.01 2.52
C PRO A 108 -2.77 17.79 2.03
N LYS A 109 -3.01 17.68 0.73
CA LYS A 109 -3.73 16.54 0.10
C LYS A 109 -2.87 15.28 -0.06
N VAL A 110 -1.56 15.43 -0.02
CA VAL A 110 -0.63 14.29 -0.23
C VAL A 110 -0.42 13.50 1.06
N TRP A 111 -0.50 14.15 2.21
CA TRP A 111 -0.41 13.48 3.51
C TRP A 111 -1.78 12.97 3.94
N ASN A 112 -1.84 11.71 4.37
CA ASN A 112 -2.97 11.13 5.07
C ASN A 112 -2.48 10.21 6.20
N ALA A 113 -3.37 9.83 7.12
CA ALA A 113 -3.02 8.98 8.25
C ALA A 113 -2.51 7.61 7.82
N TRP A 114 -3.00 7.08 6.70
CA TRP A 114 -2.54 5.83 6.09
C TRP A 114 -1.04 5.88 5.73
N LYS A 115 -0.61 6.90 5.00
CA LYS A 115 0.81 7.09 4.66
C LYS A 115 1.66 7.25 5.92
N GLY A 116 1.16 8.01 6.90
CA GLY A 116 1.80 8.15 8.20
C GLY A 116 2.02 6.80 8.88
N LYS A 117 1.00 5.93 8.85
CA LYS A 117 1.07 4.58 9.41
C LYS A 117 2.09 3.70 8.69
N LEU A 118 2.11 3.68 7.36
CA LEU A 118 3.10 2.91 6.59
C LEU A 118 4.54 3.32 6.92
N LEU A 119 4.82 4.62 6.99
CA LEU A 119 6.14 5.13 7.33
C LEU A 119 6.52 4.78 8.78
N GLU A 120 5.58 4.89 9.72
CA GLU A 120 5.79 4.52 11.12
C GLU A 120 6.08 3.02 11.27
N ASP A 121 5.35 2.17 10.56
CA ASP A 121 5.56 0.72 10.60
C ASP A 121 6.93 0.35 10.06
N LEU A 122 7.35 0.90 8.92
CA LEU A 122 8.71 0.70 8.40
C LEU A 122 9.76 1.18 9.39
N TYR A 123 9.59 2.37 9.99
CA TYR A 123 10.48 2.92 11.01
C TYR A 123 10.62 1.97 12.21
N ARG A 124 9.51 1.54 12.79
CA ARG A 124 9.50 0.67 13.98
C ARG A 124 10.12 -0.71 13.71
N LEU A 125 9.77 -1.33 12.58
CA LEU A 125 10.30 -2.64 12.20
C LEU A 125 11.80 -2.57 11.95
N THR A 126 12.27 -1.53 11.25
CA THR A 126 13.69 -1.33 10.98
C THR A 126 14.47 -1.00 12.27
N LEU A 127 13.89 -0.22 13.18
CA LEU A 127 14.52 0.10 14.46
C LEU A 127 14.74 -1.17 15.31
N LYS A 128 13.74 -2.06 15.38
CA LYS A 128 13.88 -3.37 16.03
C LYS A 128 14.99 -4.20 15.39
N TYR A 129 15.03 -4.24 14.07
CA TYR A 129 16.08 -4.96 13.33
C TYR A 129 17.49 -4.43 13.67
N LEU A 130 17.68 -3.12 13.68
CA LEU A 130 18.95 -2.48 14.03
C LEU A 130 19.34 -2.72 15.50
N GLY A 131 18.34 -2.92 16.40
CA GLY A 131 18.55 -3.30 17.80
C GLY A 131 18.97 -4.75 18.02
N GLY A 132 19.16 -5.53 16.94
CA GLY A 132 19.56 -6.94 16.98
C GLY A 132 18.38 -7.93 17.06
N GLU A 133 17.15 -7.43 17.07
CA GLU A 133 15.94 -8.25 16.99
C GLU A 133 15.62 -8.52 15.50
N ALA A 134 16.34 -9.44 14.90
CA ALA A 134 16.03 -9.87 13.52
C ALA A 134 14.59 -10.41 13.46
N PRO A 135 13.74 -9.91 12.57
CA PRO A 135 12.36 -10.37 12.49
C PRO A 135 12.33 -11.86 12.17
N ASN A 136 11.85 -12.65 13.12
CA ASN A 136 11.59 -14.06 12.92
C ASN A 136 10.14 -14.21 12.45
N ARG A 137 9.96 -14.68 11.23
CA ARG A 137 8.64 -14.85 10.62
C ARG A 137 7.69 -15.67 11.49
N ARG A 138 8.19 -16.69 12.20
CA ARG A 138 7.40 -17.50 13.15
C ARG A 138 6.99 -16.70 14.38
N GLN A 139 7.89 -15.88 14.89
CA GLN A 139 7.62 -15.03 16.05
C GLN A 139 6.60 -13.94 15.68
N MET A 140 6.77 -13.27 14.54
CA MET A 140 5.82 -12.28 14.04
C MET A 140 4.42 -12.87 13.88
N LEU A 141 4.31 -14.06 13.29
CA LEU A 141 3.05 -14.80 13.17
C LEU A 141 2.40 -15.07 14.53
N ALA A 142 3.19 -15.59 15.48
CA ALA A 142 2.70 -15.89 16.82
C ALA A 142 2.23 -14.64 17.57
N GLU A 143 2.96 -13.54 17.48
CA GLU A 143 2.61 -12.25 18.08
C GLU A 143 1.30 -11.70 17.49
N GLN A 144 1.16 -11.70 16.14
CA GLN A 144 -0.06 -11.27 15.45
C GLN A 144 -1.28 -12.09 15.87
N GLN A 145 -1.14 -13.42 15.88
CA GLN A 145 -2.21 -14.32 16.29
C GLN A 145 -2.56 -14.18 17.78
N ALA A 146 -1.57 -14.05 18.65
CA ALA A 146 -1.80 -13.87 20.07
C ALA A 146 -2.54 -12.57 20.38
N GLU A 147 -2.14 -11.49 19.75
CA GLU A 147 -2.79 -10.18 19.93
C GLU A 147 -4.22 -10.18 19.33
N ALA A 148 -4.42 -10.81 18.17
CA ALA A 148 -5.76 -10.97 17.60
C ALA A 148 -6.69 -11.77 18.51
N ARG A 149 -6.21 -12.88 19.13
CA ARG A 149 -6.97 -13.65 20.15
C ARG A 149 -7.29 -12.78 21.35
N ARG A 150 -6.33 -11.97 21.83
CA ARG A 150 -6.58 -11.05 22.93
C ARG A 150 -7.72 -10.08 22.63
N ILE A 151 -7.76 -9.54 21.41
CA ILE A 151 -8.83 -8.65 20.96
C ILE A 151 -10.17 -9.41 20.87
N LEU A 152 -10.19 -10.64 20.35
CA LEU A 152 -11.41 -11.45 20.28
C LEU A 152 -12.02 -11.72 21.67
N ARG A 153 -11.20 -11.96 22.70
CA ARG A 153 -11.66 -12.09 24.10
C ARG A 153 -12.35 -10.83 24.62
N LEU A 154 -11.93 -9.64 24.18
CA LEU A 154 -12.62 -8.40 24.56
C LEU A 154 -14.05 -8.32 24.01
N TYR A 155 -14.37 -9.09 22.98
CA TYR A 155 -15.72 -9.26 22.45
C TYR A 155 -16.49 -10.45 23.07
N ALA A 156 -15.98 -11.02 24.17
CA ALA A 156 -16.56 -12.18 24.86
C ALA A 156 -16.74 -13.42 23.97
N LEU A 157 -15.88 -13.60 22.99
CA LEU A 157 -15.83 -14.79 22.15
C LEU A 157 -14.97 -15.87 22.81
N SER A 158 -15.32 -17.16 22.58
CA SER A 158 -14.56 -18.30 23.10
C SER A 158 -13.15 -18.37 22.50
N ASP A 159 -12.22 -19.03 23.20
CA ASP A 159 -10.80 -19.11 22.84
C ASP A 159 -10.51 -19.90 21.55
N ASP A 160 -11.47 -20.70 21.08
CA ASP A 160 -11.38 -21.56 19.90
C ASP A 160 -12.21 -21.06 18.69
N VAL A 161 -12.89 -19.93 18.85
CA VAL A 161 -13.82 -19.39 17.83
C VAL A 161 -13.17 -19.18 16.46
N GLN A 162 -11.89 -18.87 16.43
CA GLN A 162 -11.12 -18.61 15.21
C GLN A 162 -10.68 -19.87 14.48
N ASP A 163 -10.66 -21.05 15.11
CA ASP A 163 -9.92 -22.22 14.63
C ASP A 163 -10.36 -22.66 13.23
N LYS A 164 -11.68 -22.72 12.99
CA LYS A 164 -12.21 -23.11 11.69
C LYS A 164 -11.79 -22.17 10.57
N LEU A 165 -11.84 -20.86 10.80
CA LEU A 165 -11.44 -19.85 9.81
C LEU A 165 -9.93 -19.85 9.64
N TRP A 166 -9.17 -19.81 10.75
CA TRP A 166 -7.71 -19.68 10.69
C TRP A 166 -7.03 -20.90 10.08
N ALA A 167 -7.64 -22.08 10.16
CA ALA A 167 -7.17 -23.27 9.45
C ALA A 167 -7.21 -23.14 7.92
N GLN A 168 -7.99 -22.20 7.39
CA GLN A 168 -8.10 -21.90 5.96
C GLN A 168 -7.18 -20.77 5.50
N LEU A 169 -6.47 -20.12 6.42
CA LEU A 169 -5.64 -18.95 6.15
C LEU A 169 -4.14 -19.32 6.20
N ASP A 170 -3.39 -18.82 5.26
CA ASP A 170 -1.96 -19.06 5.24
C ASP A 170 -1.18 -18.02 6.08
N VAL A 171 0.12 -18.24 6.23
CA VAL A 171 1.01 -17.36 6.99
C VAL A 171 1.05 -15.95 6.40
N SER A 172 0.91 -15.81 5.07
CA SER A 172 0.99 -14.51 4.40
C SER A 172 -0.17 -13.60 4.78
N TYR A 173 -1.37 -14.16 4.97
CA TYR A 173 -2.52 -13.42 5.47
C TYR A 173 -2.22 -12.76 6.82
N PHE A 174 -1.75 -13.54 7.80
CA PHE A 174 -1.47 -13.03 9.15
C PHE A 174 -0.37 -11.99 9.19
N LEU A 175 0.63 -12.09 8.32
CA LEU A 175 1.73 -11.13 8.26
C LEU A 175 1.33 -9.81 7.59
N ARG A 176 0.35 -9.84 6.69
CA ARG A 176 -0.14 -8.65 5.97
C ARG A 176 -1.28 -7.92 6.68
N GLN A 177 -1.99 -8.60 7.57
CA GLN A 177 -3.10 -8.02 8.32
C GLN A 177 -2.66 -7.58 9.72
N GLY A 178 -3.19 -6.45 10.19
CA GLY A 178 -3.02 -6.05 11.59
C GLY A 178 -3.83 -6.94 12.54
N PRO A 179 -3.44 -7.07 13.83
CA PRO A 179 -4.19 -7.88 14.80
C PRO A 179 -5.66 -7.45 14.94
N SER A 180 -5.93 -6.15 14.85
CA SER A 180 -7.29 -5.59 14.88
C SER A 180 -8.11 -6.02 13.67
N ASP A 181 -7.48 -6.10 12.49
CA ASP A 181 -8.13 -6.51 11.25
C ASP A 181 -8.42 -8.01 11.30
N ILE A 182 -7.43 -8.81 11.72
CA ILE A 182 -7.59 -10.27 11.92
C ILE A 182 -8.76 -10.56 12.86
N ALA A 183 -8.83 -9.88 13.99
CA ALA A 183 -9.90 -10.04 14.96
C ALA A 183 -11.25 -9.60 14.39
N TRP A 184 -11.29 -8.48 13.64
CA TRP A 184 -12.51 -8.00 13.00
C TRP A 184 -13.02 -8.95 11.92
N HIS A 185 -12.14 -9.45 11.05
CA HIS A 185 -12.48 -10.47 10.04
C HIS A 185 -13.01 -11.73 10.73
N THR A 186 -12.28 -12.24 11.72
CA THR A 186 -12.69 -13.45 12.47
C THR A 186 -14.07 -13.29 13.10
N ARG A 187 -14.33 -12.16 13.76
CA ARG A 187 -15.61 -11.88 14.42
C ARG A 187 -16.81 -11.93 13.46
N HIS A 188 -16.63 -11.56 12.21
CA HIS A 188 -17.69 -11.55 11.21
C HIS A 188 -17.82 -12.88 10.46
N LEU A 189 -16.76 -13.72 10.45
CA LEU A 189 -16.68 -14.90 9.59
C LEU A 189 -16.68 -16.22 10.33
N TYR A 190 -16.36 -16.29 11.64
CA TYR A 190 -16.12 -17.54 12.37
C TYR A 190 -17.25 -18.58 12.27
N TRP A 191 -18.48 -18.13 12.14
CA TRP A 191 -19.67 -19.00 12.05
C TRP A 191 -20.21 -19.14 10.62
N ARG A 192 -19.58 -18.48 9.64
CA ARG A 192 -19.96 -18.46 8.22
C ARG A 192 -18.79 -18.81 7.28
N VAL A 193 -17.86 -19.63 7.72
CA VAL A 193 -16.65 -19.95 6.95
C VAL A 193 -17.00 -20.55 5.58
N ASP A 194 -18.06 -21.35 5.48
CA ASP A 194 -18.52 -21.99 4.23
C ASP A 194 -19.79 -21.34 3.69
N THR A 195 -19.88 -20.01 3.74
CA THR A 195 -21.09 -19.30 3.29
C THR A 195 -21.33 -19.46 1.79
N GLU A 196 -22.59 -19.60 1.40
CA GLU A 196 -22.99 -19.60 -0.03
C GLU A 196 -23.20 -18.19 -0.58
N GLN A 197 -23.45 -17.22 0.31
CA GLN A 197 -23.69 -15.84 -0.06
C GLN A 197 -22.51 -14.96 0.29
N PRO A 198 -22.19 -13.96 -0.53
CA PRO A 198 -21.19 -12.95 -0.20
C PRO A 198 -21.46 -12.30 1.16
N ILE A 199 -20.43 -12.09 1.94
CA ILE A 199 -20.46 -11.29 3.17
C ILE A 199 -19.70 -10.01 2.89
N VAL A 200 -20.35 -8.88 3.08
CA VAL A 200 -19.71 -7.56 3.01
C VAL A 200 -19.89 -6.90 4.38
N LYS A 201 -18.80 -6.41 4.95
CA LYS A 201 -18.79 -5.66 6.20
C LYS A 201 -17.97 -4.41 6.05
N ALA A 202 -18.44 -3.33 6.66
CA ALA A 202 -17.78 -2.04 6.63
C ALA A 202 -17.61 -1.48 8.04
N ARG A 203 -16.51 -0.75 8.25
CA ARG A 203 -16.24 -0.01 9.49
C ARG A 203 -15.50 1.27 9.19
N LEU A 204 -15.50 2.19 10.16
CA LEU A 204 -14.54 3.29 10.15
C LEU A 204 -13.14 2.72 10.29
N SER A 205 -12.21 3.25 9.50
CA SER A 205 -10.81 2.82 9.63
C SER A 205 -10.27 3.14 11.03
N PRO A 206 -9.64 2.17 11.72
CA PRO A 206 -8.99 2.43 13.01
C PRO A 206 -7.88 3.47 12.94
N ILE A 207 -7.39 3.78 11.75
CA ILE A 207 -6.34 4.76 11.51
C ILE A 207 -6.91 6.20 11.52
N GLY A 208 -8.24 6.35 11.54
CA GLY A 208 -8.92 7.63 11.67
C GLY A 208 -9.31 8.31 10.35
N GLU A 209 -8.94 7.77 9.21
CA GLU A 209 -9.31 8.27 7.89
C GLU A 209 -9.84 7.15 7.00
N GLY A 210 -10.98 7.39 6.34
CA GLY A 210 -11.57 6.47 5.40
C GLY A 210 -12.42 5.35 6.05
N LEU A 211 -12.88 4.47 5.19
CA LEU A 211 -13.70 3.32 5.54
C LEU A 211 -12.95 2.03 5.17
N GLU A 212 -13.01 1.04 6.03
CA GLU A 212 -12.55 -0.31 5.72
C GLU A 212 -13.72 -1.21 5.36
N LEU A 213 -13.59 -1.90 4.23
CA LEU A 213 -14.54 -2.91 3.77
C LEU A 213 -13.88 -4.28 3.78
N LEU A 214 -14.61 -5.26 4.28
CA LEU A 214 -14.31 -6.68 4.18
C LEU A 214 -15.27 -7.31 3.18
N VAL A 215 -14.74 -8.06 2.22
CA VAL A 215 -15.52 -8.89 1.31
C VAL A 215 -15.07 -10.35 1.50
N TYR A 216 -16.04 -11.22 1.76
CA TYR A 216 -15.82 -12.66 1.87
C TYR A 216 -16.83 -13.41 1.02
N THR A 217 -16.34 -14.13 0.00
CA THR A 217 -17.18 -14.86 -0.96
C THR A 217 -16.37 -15.93 -1.68
N ARG A 218 -17.03 -16.82 -2.43
CA ARG A 218 -16.32 -17.70 -3.37
C ARG A 218 -15.43 -16.87 -4.30
N ASP A 219 -14.16 -17.29 -4.43
CA ASP A 219 -13.22 -16.60 -5.29
C ASP A 219 -13.55 -16.84 -6.77
N GLU A 220 -13.65 -15.75 -7.52
CA GLU A 220 -13.92 -15.74 -8.95
C GLU A 220 -12.91 -14.83 -9.65
N MET A 221 -12.51 -15.17 -10.87
CA MET A 221 -11.44 -14.49 -11.61
C MET A 221 -11.66 -12.98 -11.81
N ASP A 222 -12.90 -12.53 -11.92
CA ASP A 222 -13.27 -11.13 -12.14
C ASP A 222 -13.77 -10.43 -10.85
N LEU A 223 -13.71 -11.10 -9.70
CA LEU A 223 -14.22 -10.59 -8.43
C LEU A 223 -13.61 -9.23 -8.09
N PHE A 224 -12.28 -9.11 -8.17
CA PHE A 224 -11.60 -7.86 -7.84
C PHE A 224 -12.03 -6.73 -8.80
N ALA A 225 -12.18 -7.02 -10.09
CA ALA A 225 -12.67 -6.04 -11.05
C ALA A 225 -14.11 -5.59 -10.77
N ARG A 226 -15.00 -6.50 -10.34
CA ARG A 226 -16.37 -6.17 -9.92
C ARG A 226 -16.42 -5.26 -8.71
N ILE A 227 -15.57 -5.53 -7.72
CA ILE A 227 -15.47 -4.70 -6.51
C ILE A 227 -14.93 -3.31 -6.87
N CYS A 228 -13.87 -3.23 -7.68
CA CYS A 228 -13.33 -1.95 -8.17
C CYS A 228 -14.36 -1.17 -9.00
N GLY A 229 -15.13 -1.85 -9.85
CA GLY A 229 -16.21 -1.24 -10.64
C GLY A 229 -17.35 -0.68 -9.77
N TYR A 230 -17.65 -1.33 -8.65
CA TYR A 230 -18.60 -0.78 -7.69
C TYR A 230 -18.07 0.51 -7.07
N PHE A 231 -16.82 0.52 -6.57
CA PHE A 231 -16.25 1.73 -5.99
C PHE A 231 -16.14 2.86 -7.00
N ASP A 232 -15.76 2.55 -8.23
CA ASP A 232 -15.73 3.53 -9.33
C ASP A 232 -17.11 4.15 -9.58
N SER A 233 -18.16 3.33 -9.65
CA SER A 233 -19.55 3.79 -9.84
C SER A 233 -20.05 4.70 -8.72
N LYS A 234 -19.44 4.62 -7.53
CA LYS A 234 -19.74 5.45 -6.36
C LYS A 234 -18.77 6.63 -6.18
N ASN A 235 -17.81 6.79 -7.10
CA ASN A 235 -16.74 7.78 -7.00
C ASN A 235 -15.93 7.66 -5.69
N LEU A 236 -15.69 6.42 -5.25
CA LEU A 236 -14.90 6.09 -4.07
C LEU A 236 -13.49 5.70 -4.49
N SER A 237 -12.49 6.39 -3.93
CA SER A 237 -11.08 6.11 -4.19
C SER A 237 -10.56 5.00 -3.26
N ILE A 238 -9.94 3.97 -3.83
CA ILE A 238 -9.28 2.91 -3.06
C ILE A 238 -7.88 3.41 -2.69
N LEU A 239 -7.53 3.36 -1.41
CA LEU A 239 -6.22 3.73 -0.88
C LEU A 239 -5.31 2.51 -0.69
N ASP A 240 -5.91 1.36 -0.32
CA ASP A 240 -5.22 0.09 -0.14
C ASP A 240 -6.17 -1.07 -0.41
N ALA A 241 -5.64 -2.17 -0.93
CA ALA A 241 -6.39 -3.40 -1.12
C ALA A 241 -5.51 -4.61 -0.77
N LYS A 242 -5.99 -5.44 0.13
CA LYS A 242 -5.36 -6.70 0.51
C LYS A 242 -6.25 -7.83 0.06
N ILE A 243 -5.80 -8.52 -0.96
CA ILE A 243 -6.51 -9.62 -1.60
C ILE A 243 -5.93 -10.93 -1.07
N HIS A 244 -6.77 -11.84 -0.65
CA HIS A 244 -6.35 -13.13 -0.13
C HIS A 244 -7.35 -14.23 -0.49
N THR A 245 -6.84 -15.31 -1.09
CA THR A 245 -7.64 -16.51 -1.36
C THR A 245 -7.32 -17.57 -0.31
N THR A 246 -8.35 -18.02 0.38
CA THR A 246 -8.26 -19.07 1.41
C THR A 246 -8.01 -20.46 0.78
N SER A 247 -7.52 -21.44 1.58
CA SER A 247 -7.23 -22.79 1.09
C SER A 247 -8.45 -23.54 0.53
N HIS A 248 -9.66 -23.14 0.94
CA HIS A 248 -10.92 -23.74 0.45
C HIS A 248 -11.62 -22.90 -0.63
N GLY A 249 -10.89 -21.93 -1.26
CA GLY A 249 -11.33 -21.21 -2.45
C GLY A 249 -12.29 -20.05 -2.19
N TYR A 250 -12.17 -19.38 -1.04
CA TYR A 250 -12.87 -18.13 -0.77
C TYR A 250 -11.91 -16.95 -0.85
N ALA A 251 -12.36 -15.88 -1.47
CA ALA A 251 -11.72 -14.57 -1.35
C ALA A 251 -12.03 -13.97 0.02
N LEU A 252 -11.00 -13.49 0.71
CA LEU A 252 -11.08 -12.69 1.93
C LEU A 252 -10.35 -11.38 1.66
N ASP A 253 -11.07 -10.42 1.09
CA ASP A 253 -10.50 -9.18 0.59
C ASP A 253 -10.84 -8.03 1.53
N SER A 254 -9.87 -7.19 1.79
CA SER A 254 -10.07 -5.96 2.56
C SER A 254 -9.61 -4.75 1.78
N PHE A 255 -10.42 -3.70 1.84
CA PHE A 255 -10.21 -2.45 1.12
C PHE A 255 -10.23 -1.29 2.11
N LEU A 256 -9.25 -0.40 1.98
CA LEU A 256 -9.31 0.91 2.59
C LEU A 256 -9.75 1.90 1.51
N ILE A 257 -10.89 2.55 1.71
CA ILE A 257 -11.42 3.54 0.78
C ILE A 257 -11.44 4.91 1.40
N GLN A 258 -11.12 5.92 0.60
CA GLN A 258 -11.23 7.32 1.01
C GLN A 258 -12.71 7.73 0.97
N HIS A 259 -13.13 8.43 2.01
CA HIS A 259 -14.47 9.00 2.09
C HIS A 259 -14.40 10.43 2.62
N ASP A 260 -14.84 11.38 1.82
CA ASP A 260 -14.75 12.83 2.11
C ASP A 260 -15.92 13.39 2.93
N SER A 261 -16.82 12.55 3.43
CA SER A 261 -18.03 13.03 4.10
C SER A 261 -17.81 13.41 5.57
N HIS A 262 -18.35 14.55 5.94
CA HIS A 262 -18.46 15.03 7.31
C HIS A 262 -19.20 14.04 8.22
N HIS A 263 -18.79 13.95 9.47
CA HIS A 263 -19.04 12.93 10.48
C HIS A 263 -20.50 12.54 10.84
N GLU A 264 -21.52 13.11 10.24
CA GLU A 264 -22.90 12.95 10.76
C GLU A 264 -23.68 11.70 10.29
N PHE A 265 -23.29 11.02 9.20
CA PHE A 265 -24.08 9.92 8.62
C PHE A 265 -23.31 8.60 8.38
N TYR A 266 -22.25 8.32 9.10
CA TYR A 266 -21.40 7.14 8.86
C TYR A 266 -22.13 5.79 8.92
N ARG A 267 -23.06 5.61 9.86
CA ARG A 267 -23.74 4.31 10.02
C ARG A 267 -24.63 3.98 8.84
N GLU A 268 -25.35 4.96 8.33
CA GLU A 268 -26.21 4.79 7.15
C GLU A 268 -25.39 4.52 5.92
N THR A 269 -24.28 5.24 5.71
CA THR A 269 -23.35 5.04 4.61
C THR A 269 -22.72 3.65 4.66
N LEU A 270 -22.26 3.19 5.83
CA LEU A 270 -21.68 1.86 5.99
C LEU A 270 -22.69 0.77 5.63
N SER A 271 -23.91 0.86 6.18
CA SER A 271 -24.97 -0.12 5.92
C SER A 271 -25.38 -0.14 4.44
N LEU A 272 -25.42 1.02 3.80
CA LEU A 272 -25.73 1.15 2.37
C LEU A 272 -24.65 0.49 1.51
N LEU A 273 -23.38 0.78 1.79
CA LEU A 273 -22.22 0.18 1.07
C LEU A 273 -22.22 -1.34 1.23
N GLU A 274 -22.46 -1.86 2.45
CA GLU A 274 -22.57 -3.31 2.69
C GLU A 274 -23.67 -3.93 1.83
N ALA A 275 -24.88 -3.37 1.89
CA ALA A 275 -26.04 -3.92 1.20
C ALA A 275 -25.92 -3.85 -0.32
N GLU A 276 -25.48 -2.72 -0.88
CA GLU A 276 -25.37 -2.54 -2.31
C GLU A 276 -24.28 -3.40 -2.93
N LEU A 277 -23.08 -3.45 -2.31
CA LEU A 277 -22.00 -4.29 -2.82
C LEU A 277 -22.36 -5.76 -2.71
N GLN A 278 -22.97 -6.19 -1.59
CA GLN A 278 -23.45 -7.56 -1.43
C GLN A 278 -24.47 -7.94 -2.53
N ASP A 279 -25.45 -7.08 -2.80
CA ASP A 279 -26.47 -7.30 -3.83
C ASP A 279 -25.84 -7.41 -5.23
N ARG A 280 -24.88 -6.53 -5.56
CA ARG A 280 -24.13 -6.61 -6.83
C ARG A 280 -23.37 -7.92 -7.00
N LEU A 281 -22.72 -8.38 -5.94
CA LEU A 281 -21.99 -9.66 -5.97
C LEU A 281 -22.94 -10.85 -6.11
N ILE A 282 -24.08 -10.86 -5.42
CA ILE A 282 -25.11 -11.91 -5.55
C ILE A 282 -25.67 -11.96 -6.99
N LYS A 283 -25.99 -10.79 -7.54
CA LYS A 283 -26.56 -10.69 -8.90
C LYS A 283 -25.54 -10.90 -10.02
N ARG A 284 -24.26 -11.00 -9.69
CA ARG A 284 -23.17 -11.13 -10.67
C ARG A 284 -23.31 -10.14 -11.82
N GLN A 285 -23.54 -8.86 -11.48
CA GLN A 285 -23.73 -7.82 -12.48
C GLN A 285 -22.53 -7.76 -13.41
N PRO A 286 -22.75 -7.62 -14.74
CA PRO A 286 -21.66 -7.54 -15.70
C PRO A 286 -20.80 -6.30 -15.43
N LEU A 287 -19.52 -6.38 -15.86
CA LEU A 287 -18.58 -5.27 -15.76
C LEU A 287 -19.00 -4.14 -16.70
N GLU A 288 -19.49 -3.05 -16.13
CA GLU A 288 -19.86 -1.85 -16.88
C GLU A 288 -18.62 -1.18 -17.50
N PRO A 289 -18.77 -0.30 -18.51
CA PRO A 289 -17.67 0.55 -18.94
C PRO A 289 -17.18 1.44 -17.78
N PRO A 290 -15.85 1.70 -17.68
CA PRO A 290 -15.34 2.63 -16.68
C PRO A 290 -15.93 4.03 -16.84
N VAL A 291 -16.19 4.71 -15.71
CA VAL A 291 -16.63 6.11 -15.73
C VAL A 291 -15.37 6.98 -15.77
N PHE A 292 -15.09 7.57 -16.91
CA PHE A 292 -13.97 8.50 -17.02
C PHE A 292 -14.36 9.88 -16.52
N GLY A 293 -13.81 10.27 -15.37
CA GLY A 293 -13.92 11.63 -14.86
C GLY A 293 -13.11 12.65 -15.71
N ARG A 294 -13.43 13.93 -15.57
CA ARG A 294 -12.60 14.97 -16.17
C ARG A 294 -11.25 15.05 -15.44
N MET A 295 -10.17 14.97 -16.18
CA MET A 295 -8.84 15.22 -15.62
C MET A 295 -8.78 16.58 -14.94
N SER A 296 -8.10 16.67 -13.81
CA SER A 296 -7.86 17.94 -13.13
C SER A 296 -7.09 18.91 -14.03
N ARG A 297 -7.17 20.20 -13.75
CA ARG A 297 -6.35 21.19 -14.52
C ARG A 297 -4.86 20.95 -14.30
N GLN A 298 -4.45 20.52 -13.11
CA GLN A 298 -3.06 20.21 -12.79
C GLN A 298 -2.56 19.00 -13.58
N SER A 299 -3.34 17.90 -13.63
CA SER A 299 -3.00 16.70 -14.40
C SER A 299 -2.79 17.00 -15.90
N ARG A 300 -3.53 17.98 -16.46
CA ARG A 300 -3.37 18.40 -17.86
C ARG A 300 -2.08 19.18 -18.11
N HIS A 301 -1.61 19.97 -17.14
CA HIS A 301 -0.41 20.78 -17.29
C HIS A 301 0.89 20.03 -16.95
N PHE A 302 0.80 19.00 -16.12
CA PHE A 302 1.91 18.16 -15.70
C PHE A 302 1.59 16.68 -15.89
N PRO A 303 1.43 16.22 -17.14
CA PRO A 303 1.09 14.81 -17.38
C PRO A 303 2.23 13.91 -16.89
N VAL A 304 1.86 12.88 -16.12
CA VAL A 304 2.80 11.82 -15.74
C VAL A 304 3.00 10.92 -16.96
N ARG A 305 4.25 10.70 -17.35
CA ARG A 305 4.54 9.74 -18.41
C ARG A 305 4.18 8.34 -17.90
N PRO A 306 3.24 7.63 -18.54
CA PRO A 306 2.85 6.31 -18.08
C PRO A 306 4.03 5.33 -18.18
N SER A 307 4.14 4.45 -17.20
CA SER A 307 5.08 3.33 -17.22
C SER A 307 4.42 2.08 -16.66
N VAL A 308 4.75 0.97 -17.28
CA VAL A 308 4.33 -0.38 -16.88
C VAL A 308 5.58 -1.23 -16.79
N ASP A 309 5.74 -1.98 -15.73
CA ASP A 309 6.87 -2.89 -15.52
C ASP A 309 6.33 -4.20 -14.93
N LEU A 310 6.50 -5.29 -15.66
CA LEU A 310 6.04 -6.64 -15.27
C LEU A 310 7.25 -7.55 -15.11
N LYS A 311 7.52 -7.96 -13.88
CA LYS A 311 8.66 -8.80 -13.54
C LYS A 311 8.25 -10.08 -12.82
N PRO A 312 8.89 -11.22 -13.11
CA PRO A 312 8.67 -12.41 -12.29
C PRO A 312 9.13 -12.14 -10.85
N ASP A 313 8.37 -12.68 -9.89
CA ASP A 313 8.77 -12.73 -8.49
C ASP A 313 10.00 -13.66 -8.33
N GLU A 314 10.76 -13.47 -7.26
CA GLU A 314 11.98 -14.25 -6.95
C GLU A 314 11.75 -15.77 -6.96
N LYS A 315 10.52 -16.22 -6.67
CA LYS A 315 10.11 -17.63 -6.70
C LYS A 315 9.64 -18.14 -8.05
N GLY A 316 9.48 -17.25 -9.05
CA GLY A 316 9.09 -17.60 -10.41
C GLY A 316 7.62 -18.02 -10.61
N ASN A 317 6.81 -18.02 -9.56
CA ASN A 317 5.41 -18.44 -9.60
C ASN A 317 4.41 -17.29 -9.71
N GLN A 318 4.88 -16.07 -9.49
CA GLN A 318 4.08 -14.85 -9.47
C GLN A 318 4.79 -13.74 -10.24
N TYR A 319 4.06 -12.68 -10.55
CA TYR A 319 4.58 -11.54 -11.28
C TYR A 319 4.24 -10.24 -10.53
N LEU A 320 5.24 -9.40 -10.33
CA LEU A 320 5.05 -8.06 -9.82
C LEU A 320 4.80 -7.11 -10.99
N LEU A 321 3.59 -6.58 -11.07
CA LEU A 321 3.22 -5.51 -11.99
C LEU A 321 3.29 -4.18 -11.25
N THR A 322 4.10 -3.25 -11.75
CA THR A 322 4.16 -1.87 -11.25
C THR A 322 3.68 -0.93 -12.33
N ILE A 323 2.74 -0.06 -11.97
CA ILE A 323 2.13 0.92 -12.86
C ILE A 323 2.37 2.32 -12.29
N SER A 324 2.78 3.24 -13.15
CA SER A 324 2.79 4.66 -12.85
C SER A 324 2.06 5.41 -13.95
N ALA A 325 1.08 6.23 -13.59
CA ALA A 325 0.25 6.98 -14.54
C ALA A 325 -0.30 8.26 -13.91
N THR A 326 -0.93 9.11 -14.70
CA THR A 326 -1.74 10.21 -14.20
C THR A 326 -2.98 9.66 -13.51
N ASP A 327 -3.23 10.06 -12.25
CA ASP A 327 -4.41 9.64 -11.51
C ASP A 327 -5.69 10.20 -12.14
N ARG A 328 -6.70 9.34 -12.26
CA ARG A 328 -8.02 9.69 -12.80
C ARG A 328 -9.08 8.72 -12.31
N THR A 329 -10.31 9.19 -12.27
CA THR A 329 -11.48 8.34 -11.98
C THR A 329 -11.54 7.17 -12.97
N GLY A 330 -11.81 5.98 -12.50
CA GLY A 330 -11.91 4.76 -13.31
C GLY A 330 -10.58 4.10 -13.67
N LEU A 331 -9.42 4.68 -13.28
CA LEU A 331 -8.11 4.12 -13.63
C LEU A 331 -7.94 2.71 -13.11
N LEU A 332 -8.09 2.51 -11.80
CA LEU A 332 -7.92 1.20 -11.16
C LEU A 332 -8.92 0.17 -11.71
N TYR A 333 -10.18 0.58 -11.89
CA TYR A 333 -11.18 -0.28 -12.49
C TYR A 333 -10.81 -0.69 -13.92
N SER A 334 -10.31 0.23 -14.72
CA SER A 334 -9.86 -0.06 -16.10
C SER A 334 -8.70 -1.07 -16.12
N ILE A 335 -7.72 -0.90 -15.22
CA ILE A 335 -6.60 -1.82 -15.06
C ILE A 335 -7.10 -3.22 -14.66
N THR A 336 -7.92 -3.31 -13.61
CA THR A 336 -8.41 -4.61 -13.11
C THR A 336 -9.31 -5.32 -14.09
N LYS A 337 -10.11 -4.58 -14.87
CA LYS A 337 -10.92 -5.10 -15.97
C LYS A 337 -10.06 -5.71 -17.09
N LEU A 338 -8.96 -5.04 -17.45
CA LEU A 338 -8.01 -5.56 -18.43
C LEU A 338 -7.31 -6.83 -17.92
N LEU A 339 -6.86 -6.84 -16.65
CA LEU A 339 -6.27 -8.03 -16.02
C LEU A 339 -7.24 -9.23 -16.08
N ALA A 340 -8.52 -9.00 -15.77
CA ALA A 340 -9.55 -10.05 -15.85
C ALA A 340 -9.73 -10.58 -17.29
N GLN A 341 -9.66 -9.72 -18.32
CA GLN A 341 -9.71 -10.16 -19.74
C GLN A 341 -8.53 -11.08 -20.11
N TYR A 342 -7.36 -10.80 -19.56
CA TYR A 342 -6.17 -11.66 -19.71
C TYR A 342 -6.21 -12.92 -18.83
N LYS A 343 -7.27 -13.15 -18.07
CA LYS A 343 -7.39 -14.25 -17.10
C LYS A 343 -6.23 -14.24 -16.07
N VAL A 344 -5.87 -13.07 -15.63
CA VAL A 344 -4.87 -12.83 -14.61
C VAL A 344 -5.57 -12.48 -13.30
N SER A 345 -5.24 -13.20 -12.24
CA SER A 345 -5.76 -12.96 -10.90
C SER A 345 -4.81 -12.10 -10.10
N VAL A 346 -5.37 -11.22 -9.28
CA VAL A 346 -4.63 -10.36 -8.35
C VAL A 346 -4.58 -11.02 -6.99
N GLN A 347 -3.39 -11.23 -6.44
CA GLN A 347 -3.20 -11.75 -5.09
C GLN A 347 -3.05 -10.64 -4.05
N THR A 348 -2.43 -9.53 -4.46
CA THR A 348 -2.27 -8.34 -3.61
C THR A 348 -2.27 -7.12 -4.51
N ALA A 349 -2.89 -6.05 -4.06
CA ALA A 349 -2.81 -4.76 -4.70
C ALA A 349 -2.42 -3.70 -3.67
N LYS A 350 -1.43 -2.89 -4.00
CA LYS A 350 -1.10 -1.65 -3.29
C LYS A 350 -1.42 -0.50 -4.20
N ILE A 351 -2.40 0.30 -3.81
CA ILE A 351 -2.92 1.40 -4.59
C ILE A 351 -2.45 2.70 -3.96
N MET A 352 -1.86 3.57 -4.74
CA MET A 352 -1.26 4.77 -4.20
C MET A 352 -1.40 5.97 -5.13
N THR A 353 -1.95 7.04 -4.60
CA THR A 353 -2.01 8.33 -5.29
C THR A 353 -1.06 9.32 -4.62
N LEU A 354 -0.14 9.88 -5.40
CA LEU A 354 0.82 10.91 -5.00
C LEU A 354 0.51 12.21 -5.76
N GLY A 355 -0.36 13.05 -5.21
CA GLY A 355 -0.87 14.21 -5.92
C GLY A 355 -1.66 13.80 -7.17
N GLU A 356 -1.14 14.10 -8.36
CA GLU A 356 -1.75 13.76 -9.65
C GLU A 356 -1.19 12.44 -10.25
N ARG A 357 -0.36 11.72 -9.51
CA ARG A 357 0.30 10.49 -9.96
C ARG A 357 -0.23 9.29 -9.20
N ALA A 358 -0.77 8.33 -9.93
CA ALA A 358 -1.06 7.00 -9.43
C ALA A 358 0.20 6.11 -9.54
N GLU A 359 0.55 5.42 -8.47
CA GLU A 359 1.62 4.43 -8.43
C GLU A 359 1.10 3.14 -7.81
N ASP A 360 0.67 2.22 -8.64
CA ASP A 360 0.02 0.99 -8.23
C ASP A 360 0.95 -0.20 -8.40
N SER A 361 0.94 -1.11 -7.45
CA SER A 361 1.69 -2.36 -7.50
C SER A 361 0.78 -3.53 -7.25
N PHE A 362 0.84 -4.53 -8.13
CA PHE A 362 0.02 -5.72 -8.07
C PHE A 362 0.91 -6.97 -8.05
N LEU A 363 0.64 -7.89 -7.15
CA LEU A 363 1.18 -9.24 -7.24
C LEU A 363 0.16 -10.11 -7.98
N LEU A 364 0.58 -10.63 -9.12
CA LEU A 364 -0.28 -11.29 -10.08
C LEU A 364 0.07 -12.78 -10.22
N TYR A 365 -0.93 -13.59 -10.51
CA TYR A 365 -0.74 -14.97 -10.95
C TYR A 365 -1.72 -15.33 -12.07
N GLY A 366 -1.34 -16.26 -12.94
CA GLY A 366 -2.18 -16.73 -14.03
C GLY A 366 -1.37 -17.46 -15.09
N GLN A 367 -1.99 -18.44 -15.74
CA GLN A 367 -1.33 -19.19 -16.82
C GLN A 367 -0.93 -18.30 -18.00
N SER A 368 -1.67 -17.23 -18.25
CA SER A 368 -1.37 -16.28 -19.33
C SER A 368 -0.01 -15.61 -19.14
N LEU A 369 0.45 -15.43 -17.87
CA LEU A 369 1.71 -14.81 -17.55
C LEU A 369 2.93 -15.73 -17.77
N THR A 370 2.74 -17.01 -18.03
CA THR A 370 3.85 -17.92 -18.39
C THR A 370 4.31 -17.73 -19.83
N SER A 371 3.51 -17.09 -20.68
CA SER A 371 3.83 -16.78 -22.08
C SER A 371 4.41 -15.39 -22.23
N GLN A 372 5.69 -15.29 -22.64
CA GLN A 372 6.33 -14.00 -22.90
C GLN A 372 5.56 -13.13 -23.91
N LYS A 373 4.93 -13.74 -24.92
CA LYS A 373 4.10 -13.02 -25.88
C LYS A 373 2.91 -12.35 -25.20
N LEU A 374 2.23 -13.06 -24.29
CA LEU A 374 1.08 -12.51 -23.57
C LEU A 374 1.49 -11.47 -22.53
N GLN A 375 2.69 -11.60 -21.92
CA GLN A 375 3.23 -10.57 -21.04
C GLN A 375 3.44 -9.25 -21.80
N ILE A 376 4.13 -9.29 -22.95
CA ILE A 376 4.36 -8.11 -23.81
C ILE A 376 3.05 -7.49 -24.27
N GLN A 377 2.07 -8.33 -24.66
CA GLN A 377 0.76 -7.84 -25.09
C GLN A 377 0.04 -7.13 -23.93
N LEU A 378 0.04 -7.71 -22.74
CA LEU A 378 -0.56 -7.12 -21.54
C LEU A 378 0.10 -5.78 -21.19
N GLU A 379 1.43 -5.70 -21.22
CA GLU A 379 2.15 -4.44 -20.96
C GLU A 379 1.81 -3.37 -22.01
N THR A 380 1.68 -3.77 -23.28
CA THR A 380 1.30 -2.86 -24.39
C THR A 380 -0.10 -2.32 -24.19
N ASP A 381 -1.07 -3.21 -23.95
CA ASP A 381 -2.47 -2.83 -23.77
C ASP A 381 -2.67 -1.98 -22.50
N LEU A 382 -1.89 -2.26 -21.43
CA LEU A 382 -1.86 -1.41 -20.24
C LEU A 382 -1.29 -0.01 -20.57
N LEU A 383 -0.18 0.08 -21.30
CA LEU A 383 0.39 1.36 -21.69
C LEU A 383 -0.57 2.19 -22.57
N GLU A 384 -1.27 1.55 -23.50
CA GLU A 384 -2.31 2.19 -24.32
C GLU A 384 -3.44 2.73 -23.44
N LEU A 385 -3.96 1.89 -22.53
CA LEU A 385 -5.00 2.27 -21.57
C LEU A 385 -4.57 3.47 -20.69
N LEU A 386 -3.32 3.52 -20.26
CA LEU A 386 -2.80 4.58 -19.40
C LEU A 386 -2.49 5.87 -20.15
N SER A 387 -2.37 5.83 -21.47
CA SER A 387 -2.02 6.98 -22.33
C SER A 387 -3.24 7.80 -22.74
N ILE A 388 -4.45 7.31 -22.48
CA ILE A 388 -5.73 8.00 -22.74
C ILE A 388 -6.01 9.02 -21.63
#